data_c1f6a6812c3a04918930c9a81c0adec1
#
_entry.id   c1f6a6812c3a04918930c9a81c0adec1
#
_cell.length_a   1.000
_cell.length_b   1.000
_cell.length_c   1.000
_cell.angle_alpha   90.00
_cell.angle_beta   90.00
_cell.angle_gamma   90.00
#
_symmetry.space_group_name_H-M   'P 1'
#
loop_
_entity.id
_entity.type
_entity.pdbx_description
1 polymer ?
#
loop_
_entity_poly.entity_id
_entity_poly.type
_entity_poly.pdbx_seq_one_letter_code
_entity_poly.pdbx_strand_id
1 'polypeptide(L)'
;MRRFPAIPPIVLVGICAPAPSQQLPLDRMEPGDRAQVEDILGRANFDFVSRTEPRRVRTATMEKLFDHPRMSVAMWRQCQFAPAFFAQEVSRRQWKLDDTLGLRADLRLIYSRPGWRVYLVDGVADKGRMGAPFAVAARMVASYRYWQGAKGFESEIHTWTALDSALLGFMARPFYGHIKAKQDQFIAYITGNIASFGEAADLAPRDFLERLRQEGDTASLDEYEALFGSRP
;
A
#
# COMPACT_ATOMS: atom_id res chain seq x y z
N MET A 1 53.62 35.78 6.08
CA MET A 1 52.41 35.91 5.27
C MET A 1 51.76 34.52 5.15
N ARG A 2 50.72 34.24 5.96
CA ARG A 2 49.99 32.96 5.89
C ARG A 2 48.83 33.14 4.93
N ARG A 3 48.78 32.30 3.86
CA ARG A 3 47.67 32.26 2.88
C ARG A 3 46.50 31.50 3.49
N PHE A 4 45.32 32.12 3.54
CA PHE A 4 44.08 31.49 3.90
C PHE A 4 43.60 30.59 2.74
N PRO A 5 43.11 29.38 2.99
CA PRO A 5 42.53 28.55 1.94
C PRO A 5 41.17 29.10 1.48
N ALA A 6 40.95 29.06 0.17
CA ALA A 6 39.72 29.49 -0.47
C ALA A 6 38.55 28.58 -0.06
N ILE A 7 37.43 29.21 0.33
CA ILE A 7 36.16 28.52 0.65
C ILE A 7 35.56 28.02 -0.69
N PRO A 8 35.21 26.73 -0.81
CA PRO A 8 34.57 26.23 -2.03
C PRO A 8 33.13 26.80 -2.17
N PRO A 9 32.64 26.98 -3.40
CA PRO A 9 31.30 27.51 -3.62
C PRO A 9 30.21 26.55 -3.09
N ILE A 10 29.27 27.12 -2.34
CA ILE A 10 28.06 26.44 -1.88
C ILE A 10 27.24 26.10 -3.13
N VAL A 11 27.18 24.83 -3.44
CA VAL A 11 26.23 24.30 -4.46
C VAL A 11 24.83 24.46 -3.88
N LEU A 12 24.09 25.42 -4.37
CA LEU A 12 22.66 25.54 -4.14
C LEU A 12 22.00 24.28 -4.76
N VAL A 13 21.70 23.30 -3.92
CA VAL A 13 20.81 22.20 -4.28
C VAL A 13 19.45 22.83 -4.55
N GLY A 14 19.08 22.86 -5.82
CA GLY A 14 17.79 23.36 -6.24
C GLY A 14 16.70 22.62 -5.47
N ILE A 15 15.91 23.38 -4.68
CA ILE A 15 14.70 22.90 -4.06
C ILE A 15 13.77 22.57 -5.23
N CYS A 16 13.68 21.28 -5.59
CA CYS A 16 12.61 20.80 -6.48
C CYS A 16 11.30 21.22 -5.83
N ALA A 17 10.55 22.10 -6.49
CA ALA A 17 9.20 22.42 -6.10
C ALA A 17 8.41 21.10 -5.92
N PRO A 18 7.62 20.94 -4.85
CA PRO A 18 6.80 19.75 -4.69
C PRO A 18 5.95 19.59 -5.96
N ALA A 19 6.01 18.40 -6.57
CA ALA A 19 5.14 18.08 -7.69
C ALA A 19 3.69 18.40 -7.24
N PRO A 20 2.87 19.04 -8.10
CA PRO A 20 1.52 19.43 -7.74
C PRO A 20 0.82 18.20 -7.14
N SER A 21 0.27 18.34 -5.95
CA SER A 21 -0.53 17.31 -5.28
C SER A 21 -1.64 16.92 -6.26
N GLN A 22 -1.45 15.77 -6.93
CA GLN A 22 -2.39 15.39 -7.97
C GLN A 22 -3.70 15.05 -7.28
N GLN A 23 -4.71 15.86 -7.56
CA GLN A 23 -6.04 15.74 -6.99
C GLN A 23 -6.61 14.34 -7.23
N LEU A 24 -7.31 13.80 -6.23
CA LEU A 24 -8.09 12.59 -6.38
C LEU A 24 -9.12 12.75 -7.50
N PRO A 25 -9.49 11.68 -8.22
CA PRO A 25 -10.44 11.73 -9.34
C PRO A 25 -11.89 11.74 -8.82
N LEU A 26 -12.24 12.71 -7.98
CA LEU A 26 -13.53 12.79 -7.29
C LEU A 26 -14.73 12.84 -8.25
N ASP A 27 -14.52 13.45 -9.41
CA ASP A 27 -15.50 13.54 -10.51
C ASP A 27 -15.82 12.20 -11.19
N ARG A 28 -14.96 11.19 -10.96
CA ARG A 28 -15.07 9.85 -11.55
C ARG A 28 -15.44 8.76 -10.54
N MET A 29 -15.70 9.16 -9.30
CA MET A 29 -16.16 8.25 -8.25
C MET A 29 -17.68 8.23 -8.19
N GLU A 30 -18.23 7.10 -7.72
CA GLU A 30 -19.65 7.03 -7.41
C GLU A 30 -20.01 8.06 -6.32
N PRO A 31 -21.22 8.68 -6.35
CA PRO A 31 -21.57 9.75 -5.42
C PRO A 31 -21.40 9.38 -3.95
N GLY A 32 -21.73 8.15 -3.56
CA GLY A 32 -21.58 7.66 -2.19
C GLY A 32 -20.13 7.50 -1.75
N ASP A 33 -19.25 7.05 -2.66
CA ASP A 33 -17.81 6.92 -2.42
C ASP A 33 -17.16 8.30 -2.32
N ARG A 34 -17.54 9.21 -3.23
CA ARG A 34 -17.06 10.57 -3.23
C ARG A 34 -17.37 11.28 -1.89
N ALA A 35 -18.61 11.18 -1.40
CA ALA A 35 -19.00 11.78 -0.13
C ALA A 35 -18.17 11.24 1.05
N GLN A 36 -17.88 9.93 1.08
CA GLN A 36 -17.03 9.33 2.11
C GLN A 36 -15.57 9.82 2.00
N VAL A 37 -15.03 9.92 0.78
CA VAL A 37 -13.69 10.47 0.55
C VAL A 37 -13.61 11.91 1.04
N GLU A 38 -14.56 12.77 0.64
CA GLU A 38 -14.62 14.20 1.05
C GLU A 38 -14.73 14.34 2.59
N ASP A 39 -15.51 13.49 3.27
CA ASP A 39 -15.60 13.45 4.74
C ASP A 39 -14.24 13.08 5.37
N ILE A 40 -13.56 12.05 4.87
CA ILE A 40 -12.25 11.63 5.38
C ILE A 40 -11.21 12.73 5.16
N LEU A 41 -11.15 13.33 3.96
CA LEU A 41 -10.23 14.42 3.64
C LEU A 41 -10.44 15.64 4.57
N GLY A 42 -11.71 16.01 4.84
CA GLY A 42 -12.06 17.13 5.71
C GLY A 42 -11.70 16.92 7.19
N ARG A 43 -11.53 15.67 7.61
CA ARG A 43 -11.22 15.29 9.00
C ARG A 43 -9.86 14.62 9.18
N ALA A 44 -9.04 14.53 8.13
CA ALA A 44 -7.78 13.83 8.18
C ALA A 44 -6.86 14.37 9.29
N ASN A 45 -6.43 13.49 10.18
CA ASN A 45 -5.42 13.76 11.20
C ASN A 45 -4.01 13.60 10.63
N PHE A 46 -3.86 12.73 9.62
CA PHE A 46 -2.60 12.46 8.95
C PHE A 46 -2.78 12.51 7.44
N ASP A 47 -1.81 13.13 6.79
CA ASP A 47 -1.67 13.24 5.34
C ASP A 47 -0.22 12.88 5.00
N PHE A 48 -0.02 11.69 4.43
CA PHE A 48 1.31 11.15 4.18
C PHE A 48 1.47 10.72 2.74
N VAL A 49 2.61 11.08 2.15
CA VAL A 49 3.08 10.55 0.88
C VAL A 49 4.28 9.65 1.14
N SER A 50 4.23 8.42 0.63
CA SER A 50 5.31 7.44 0.69
C SER A 50 5.66 6.99 -0.71
N ARG A 51 6.96 6.95 -1.03
CA ARG A 51 7.47 6.43 -2.30
C ARG A 51 8.26 5.17 -2.05
N THR A 52 8.15 4.23 -2.98
CA THR A 52 8.90 2.98 -2.91
C THR A 52 10.12 3.03 -3.81
N GLU A 53 11.17 2.32 -3.40
CA GLU A 53 12.31 2.11 -4.27
C GLU A 53 11.92 1.29 -5.51
N PRO A 54 12.57 1.54 -6.68
CA PRO A 54 12.32 0.78 -7.90
C PRO A 54 12.54 -0.73 -7.70
N ARG A 55 11.65 -1.56 -8.29
CA ARG A 55 11.69 -3.02 -8.22
C ARG A 55 11.70 -3.64 -9.61
N ARG A 56 12.41 -4.78 -9.75
CA ARG A 56 12.56 -5.47 -11.04
C ARG A 56 11.35 -6.33 -11.41
N VAL A 57 10.15 -5.78 -11.27
CA VAL A 57 8.90 -6.45 -11.64
C VAL A 57 8.19 -5.63 -12.70
N ARG A 58 7.43 -6.28 -13.58
CA ARG A 58 6.66 -5.58 -14.61
C ARG A 58 5.40 -4.99 -14.02
N THR A 59 5.04 -3.78 -14.45
CA THR A 59 3.78 -3.14 -14.05
C THR A 59 2.57 -4.04 -14.34
N ALA A 60 2.54 -4.73 -15.48
CA ALA A 60 1.45 -5.65 -15.83
C ALA A 60 1.32 -6.83 -14.85
N THR A 61 2.43 -7.31 -14.28
CA THR A 61 2.40 -8.34 -13.23
C THR A 61 1.85 -7.78 -11.94
N MET A 62 2.27 -6.57 -11.55
CA MET A 62 1.74 -5.91 -10.36
C MET A 62 0.24 -5.61 -10.48
N GLU A 63 -0.25 -5.24 -11.67
CA GLU A 63 -1.68 -5.04 -11.90
C GLU A 63 -2.49 -6.32 -11.68
N LYS A 64 -2.01 -7.45 -12.16
CA LYS A 64 -2.63 -8.76 -11.90
C LYS A 64 -2.71 -9.05 -10.40
N LEU A 65 -1.64 -8.79 -9.65
CA LEU A 65 -1.61 -9.00 -8.20
C LEU A 65 -2.58 -8.08 -7.46
N PHE A 66 -2.70 -6.82 -7.88
CA PHE A 66 -3.64 -5.86 -7.27
C PHE A 66 -5.10 -6.16 -7.61
N ASP A 67 -5.38 -6.75 -8.77
CA ASP A 67 -6.73 -7.15 -9.16
C ASP A 67 -7.20 -8.43 -8.46
N HIS A 68 -6.25 -9.22 -7.92
CA HIS A 68 -6.48 -10.49 -7.24
C HIS A 68 -5.89 -10.51 -5.81
N PRO A 69 -6.41 -9.68 -4.88
CA PRO A 69 -5.85 -9.56 -3.53
C PRO A 69 -5.87 -10.87 -2.74
N ARG A 70 -6.87 -11.73 -2.94
CA ARG A 70 -6.95 -13.05 -2.31
C ARG A 70 -5.75 -13.92 -2.70
N MET A 71 -5.50 -14.05 -4.00
CA MET A 71 -4.34 -14.78 -4.53
C MET A 71 -3.02 -14.16 -4.03
N SER A 72 -2.91 -12.83 -4.06
CA SER A 72 -1.71 -12.12 -3.59
C SER A 72 -1.42 -12.39 -2.12
N VAL A 73 -2.45 -12.45 -1.28
CA VAL A 73 -2.33 -12.79 0.14
C VAL A 73 -1.97 -14.27 0.34
N ALA A 74 -2.46 -15.20 -0.50
CA ALA A 74 -2.02 -16.59 -0.49
C ALA A 74 -0.52 -16.70 -0.87
N MET A 75 -0.08 -15.99 -1.91
CA MET A 75 1.34 -15.92 -2.29
C MET A 75 2.20 -15.33 -1.16
N TRP A 76 1.71 -14.31 -0.46
CA TRP A 76 2.35 -13.73 0.72
C TRP A 76 2.62 -14.77 1.80
N ARG A 77 1.60 -15.58 2.15
CA ARG A 77 1.74 -16.66 3.14
C ARG A 77 2.73 -17.73 2.69
N GLN A 78 2.71 -18.11 1.41
CA GLN A 78 3.67 -19.07 0.84
C GLN A 78 5.12 -18.59 0.92
N CYS A 79 5.35 -17.29 0.86
CA CYS A 79 6.67 -16.70 1.09
C CYS A 79 7.02 -16.57 2.59
N GLN A 80 6.13 -16.98 3.50
CA GLN A 80 6.32 -16.90 4.95
C GLN A 80 6.60 -15.46 5.45
N PHE A 81 6.07 -14.46 4.77
CA PHE A 81 6.21 -13.08 5.19
C PHE A 81 5.34 -12.80 6.43
N ALA A 82 5.87 -12.03 7.39
CA ALA A 82 5.18 -11.64 8.59
C ALA A 82 4.65 -10.19 8.49
N PRO A 83 3.46 -9.86 9.04
CA PRO A 83 2.48 -10.82 9.58
C PRO A 83 1.84 -11.67 8.49
N ALA A 84 1.26 -12.81 8.87
CA ALA A 84 0.43 -13.58 7.97
C ALA A 84 -0.88 -12.84 7.73
N PHE A 85 -1.13 -12.42 6.48
CA PHE A 85 -2.39 -11.80 6.11
C PHE A 85 -3.39 -12.84 5.60
N PHE A 86 -4.67 -12.58 5.92
CA PHE A 86 -5.80 -13.26 5.32
C PHE A 86 -6.69 -12.22 4.64
N ALA A 87 -7.20 -12.56 3.47
CA ALA A 87 -8.13 -11.73 2.72
C ALA A 87 -9.38 -12.55 2.41
N GLN A 88 -10.53 -12.06 2.84
CA GLN A 88 -11.83 -12.59 2.50
C GLN A 88 -12.52 -11.63 1.54
N GLU A 89 -12.83 -12.08 0.34
CA GLU A 89 -13.66 -11.30 -0.58
C GLU A 89 -15.11 -11.27 -0.06
N VAL A 90 -15.62 -10.06 0.12
CA VAL A 90 -17.02 -9.81 0.54
C VAL A 90 -17.90 -9.57 -0.68
N SER A 91 -17.38 -8.82 -1.62
CA SER A 91 -18.01 -8.55 -2.92
C SER A 91 -16.93 -8.15 -3.94
N ARG A 92 -17.30 -8.01 -5.19
CA ARG A 92 -16.41 -7.47 -6.21
C ARG A 92 -15.85 -6.11 -5.76
N ARG A 93 -14.54 -5.99 -5.60
CA ARG A 93 -13.80 -4.81 -5.12
C ARG A 93 -13.90 -4.52 -3.62
N GLN A 94 -14.35 -5.49 -2.80
CA GLN A 94 -14.38 -5.33 -1.35
C GLN A 94 -13.83 -6.56 -0.64
N TRP A 95 -12.89 -6.36 0.27
CA TRP A 95 -12.20 -7.41 1.00
C TRP A 95 -12.13 -7.07 2.48
N LYS A 96 -12.21 -8.10 3.32
CA LYS A 96 -11.82 -8.03 4.72
C LYS A 96 -10.41 -8.57 4.86
N LEU A 97 -9.54 -7.78 5.48
CA LEU A 97 -8.15 -8.13 5.77
C LEU A 97 -7.98 -8.36 7.27
N ASP A 98 -7.20 -9.37 7.63
CA ASP A 98 -6.81 -9.69 9.00
C ASP A 98 -5.32 -10.06 9.00
N ASP A 99 -4.52 -9.44 9.90
CA ASP A 99 -3.10 -9.74 10.04
C ASP A 99 -2.83 -10.79 11.14
N THR A 100 -3.88 -11.40 11.69
CA THR A 100 -3.83 -12.37 12.82
C THR A 100 -3.18 -11.85 14.10
N LEU A 101 -2.75 -10.60 14.11
CA LEU A 101 -2.06 -9.97 15.24
C LEU A 101 -2.84 -8.76 15.79
N GLY A 102 -4.11 -8.59 15.39
CA GLY A 102 -5.02 -7.57 15.90
C GLY A 102 -5.17 -6.33 15.01
N LEU A 103 -4.71 -6.38 13.75
CA LEU A 103 -5.06 -5.39 12.74
C LEU A 103 -6.09 -5.99 11.78
N ARG A 104 -7.29 -5.41 11.76
CA ARG A 104 -8.38 -5.79 10.84
C ARG A 104 -8.79 -4.58 10.03
N ALA A 105 -9.11 -4.80 8.77
CA ALA A 105 -9.53 -3.72 7.88
C ALA A 105 -10.53 -4.20 6.84
N ASP A 106 -11.56 -3.39 6.59
CA ASP A 106 -12.39 -3.47 5.40
C ASP A 106 -11.75 -2.59 4.31
N LEU A 107 -11.39 -3.21 3.20
CA LEU A 107 -10.75 -2.56 2.06
C LEU A 107 -11.73 -2.52 0.89
N ARG A 108 -11.98 -1.34 0.31
CA ARG A 108 -12.85 -1.17 -0.84
C ARG A 108 -12.15 -0.36 -1.94
N LEU A 109 -12.04 -0.96 -3.13
CA LEU A 109 -11.49 -0.30 -4.32
C LEU A 109 -12.58 0.57 -4.97
N ILE A 110 -12.46 1.90 -4.83
CA ILE A 110 -13.45 2.88 -5.27
C ILE A 110 -13.12 3.51 -6.63
N TYR A 111 -11.86 3.43 -7.05
CA TYR A 111 -11.42 3.88 -8.36
C TYR A 111 -10.25 3.02 -8.84
N SER A 112 -10.28 2.65 -10.13
CA SER A 112 -9.21 1.86 -10.76
C SER A 112 -9.05 2.24 -12.21
N ARG A 113 -7.79 2.50 -12.59
CA ARG A 113 -7.31 2.56 -13.97
C ARG A 113 -5.85 2.07 -14.02
N PRO A 114 -5.30 1.74 -15.19
CA PRO A 114 -3.88 1.42 -15.29
C PRO A 114 -3.01 2.51 -14.65
N GLY A 115 -2.12 2.10 -13.76
CA GLY A 115 -1.22 2.99 -13.02
C GLY A 115 -1.86 3.78 -11.87
N TRP A 116 -3.15 3.60 -11.55
CA TRP A 116 -3.77 4.32 -10.44
C TRP A 116 -4.97 3.60 -9.84
N ARG A 117 -4.93 3.41 -8.52
CA ARG A 117 -6.02 2.85 -7.71
C ARG A 117 -6.31 3.73 -6.51
N VAL A 118 -7.57 3.83 -6.11
CA VAL A 118 -7.96 4.50 -4.88
C VAL A 118 -8.81 3.55 -4.03
N TYR A 119 -8.44 3.43 -2.78
CA TYR A 119 -9.10 2.58 -1.81
C TYR A 119 -9.68 3.40 -0.67
N LEU A 120 -10.84 2.99 -0.20
CA LEU A 120 -11.36 3.31 1.14
C LEU A 120 -10.99 2.16 2.07
N VAL A 121 -10.51 2.50 3.25
CA VAL A 121 -10.11 1.55 4.28
C VAL A 121 -10.73 1.94 5.60
N ASP A 122 -11.50 1.04 6.19
CA ASP A 122 -12.00 1.14 7.56
C ASP A 122 -11.24 0.12 8.41
N GLY A 123 -10.37 0.59 9.30
CA GLY A 123 -9.44 -0.23 10.04
C GLY A 123 -9.56 -0.12 11.54
N VAL A 124 -9.30 -1.23 12.23
CA VAL A 124 -9.19 -1.30 13.68
C VAL A 124 -7.90 -2.00 14.06
N ALA A 125 -7.10 -1.35 14.91
CA ALA A 125 -5.96 -1.95 15.57
C ALA A 125 -6.32 -2.22 17.02
N ASP A 126 -6.18 -3.47 17.49
CA ASP A 126 -6.49 -3.88 18.85
C ASP A 126 -5.54 -3.23 19.88
N LYS A 127 -5.96 -3.20 21.13
CA LYS A 127 -5.17 -2.71 22.27
C LYS A 127 -3.79 -3.37 22.32
N GLY A 128 -2.76 -2.56 22.51
CA GLY A 128 -1.36 -3.00 22.51
C GLY A 128 -0.73 -3.08 21.13
N ARG A 129 -1.53 -3.10 20.08
CA ARG A 129 -1.04 -3.04 18.72
C ARG A 129 -0.53 -1.63 18.42
N MET A 130 0.56 -1.51 17.67
CA MET A 130 1.21 -0.22 17.38
C MET A 130 1.62 0.59 18.62
N GLY A 131 1.71 -0.06 19.82
CA GLY A 131 2.04 0.59 21.09
C GLY A 131 0.91 1.41 21.70
N ALA A 132 -0.31 1.32 21.18
CA ALA A 132 -1.45 2.02 21.75
C ALA A 132 -2.00 1.30 22.98
N PRO A 133 -2.33 2.00 24.09
CA PRO A 133 -2.89 1.40 25.30
C PRO A 133 -4.37 0.99 25.15
N PHE A 134 -5.01 1.32 24.04
CA PHE A 134 -6.41 1.04 23.70
C PHE A 134 -6.53 0.66 22.22
N ALA A 135 -7.68 0.13 21.81
CA ALA A 135 -7.97 -0.10 20.41
C ALA A 135 -8.10 1.24 19.67
N VAL A 136 -7.57 1.29 18.45
CA VAL A 136 -7.63 2.48 17.59
C VAL A 136 -8.39 2.14 16.32
N ALA A 137 -9.49 2.85 16.09
CA ALA A 137 -10.23 2.79 14.85
C ALA A 137 -9.91 4.02 13.99
N ALA A 138 -9.77 3.79 12.70
CA ALA A 138 -9.43 4.82 11.74
C ALA A 138 -10.07 4.55 10.37
N ARG A 139 -10.44 5.62 9.67
CA ARG A 139 -10.81 5.57 8.26
C ARG A 139 -9.73 6.23 7.42
N MET A 140 -9.43 5.65 6.27
CA MET A 140 -8.35 6.11 5.41
C MET A 140 -8.77 6.09 3.94
N VAL A 141 -8.36 7.12 3.22
CA VAL A 141 -8.27 7.10 1.76
C VAL A 141 -6.84 6.79 1.39
N ALA A 142 -6.61 5.80 0.53
CA ALA A 142 -5.29 5.47 0.01
C ALA A 142 -5.30 5.60 -1.52
N SER A 143 -4.53 6.53 -2.05
CA SER A 143 -4.30 6.71 -3.48
C SER A 143 -2.97 6.06 -3.84
N TYR A 144 -3.01 4.98 -4.59
CA TYR A 144 -1.85 4.22 -5.02
C TYR A 144 -1.59 4.46 -6.50
N ARG A 145 -0.48 5.10 -6.81
CA ARG A 145 0.02 5.33 -8.17
C ARG A 145 1.26 4.51 -8.42
N TYR A 146 1.37 3.99 -9.63
CA TYR A 146 2.52 3.17 -10.00
C TYR A 146 2.77 3.26 -11.51
N TRP A 147 4.02 3.09 -11.89
CA TRP A 147 4.46 3.18 -13.27
C TRP A 147 5.71 2.34 -13.52
N GLN A 148 5.99 2.08 -14.78
CA GLN A 148 7.25 1.49 -15.20
C GLN A 148 8.25 2.63 -15.43
N GLY A 149 9.19 2.82 -14.50
CA GLY A 149 10.29 3.74 -14.65
C GLY A 149 11.51 3.11 -15.33
N ALA A 150 12.55 3.90 -15.51
CA ALA A 150 13.80 3.45 -16.14
C ALA A 150 14.53 2.36 -15.32
N LYS A 151 14.32 2.34 -14.00
CA LYS A 151 14.95 1.39 -13.06
C LYS A 151 14.04 0.23 -12.68
N GLY A 152 12.81 0.17 -13.18
CA GLY A 152 11.83 -0.85 -12.87
C GLY A 152 10.47 -0.28 -12.45
N PHE A 153 9.68 -1.08 -11.76
CA PHE A 153 8.42 -0.68 -11.17
C PHE A 153 8.64 0.32 -10.03
N GLU A 154 7.99 1.45 -10.11
CA GLU A 154 8.00 2.52 -9.10
C GLU A 154 6.58 2.79 -8.65
N SER A 155 6.42 3.20 -7.38
CA SER A 155 5.10 3.56 -6.86
C SER A 155 5.14 4.67 -5.82
N GLU A 156 4.00 5.36 -5.71
CA GLU A 156 3.73 6.39 -4.73
C GLU A 156 2.36 6.12 -4.10
N ILE A 157 2.32 6.13 -2.78
CA ILE A 157 1.08 5.98 -2.01
C ILE A 157 0.84 7.28 -1.25
N HIS A 158 -0.30 7.90 -1.49
CA HIS A 158 -0.78 9.03 -0.71
C HIS A 158 -1.94 8.58 0.16
N THR A 159 -1.84 8.78 1.46
CA THR A 159 -2.85 8.36 2.43
C THR A 159 -3.36 9.56 3.23
N TRP A 160 -4.67 9.64 3.37
CA TRP A 160 -5.36 10.56 4.29
C TRP A 160 -6.06 9.71 5.33
N THR A 161 -5.69 9.88 6.60
CA THR A 161 -6.20 9.06 7.70
C THR A 161 -6.94 9.93 8.71
N ALA A 162 -8.20 9.60 8.95
CA ALA A 162 -9.04 10.18 9.99
C ALA A 162 -9.22 9.15 11.12
N LEU A 163 -8.76 9.49 12.33
CA LEU A 163 -9.04 8.72 13.54
C LEU A 163 -10.49 8.95 13.99
N ASP A 164 -11.14 7.91 14.48
CA ASP A 164 -12.54 8.01 14.93
C ASP A 164 -12.71 8.90 16.18
N SER A 165 -11.62 9.14 16.92
CA SER A 165 -11.62 10.03 18.09
C SER A 165 -10.81 11.30 17.80
N ALA A 166 -11.47 12.46 17.87
CA ALA A 166 -10.81 13.76 17.76
C ALA A 166 -9.73 13.97 18.84
N LEU A 167 -9.96 13.44 20.05
CA LEU A 167 -8.98 13.47 21.15
C LEU A 167 -7.72 12.70 20.79
N LEU A 168 -7.86 11.50 20.19
CA LEU A 168 -6.73 10.71 19.72
C LEU A 168 -5.96 11.44 18.63
N GLY A 169 -6.66 12.06 17.67
CA GLY A 169 -6.04 12.87 16.63
C GLY A 169 -5.20 14.01 17.20
N PHE A 170 -5.73 14.71 18.22
CA PHE A 170 -4.99 15.77 18.91
C PHE A 170 -3.75 15.22 19.65
N MET A 171 -3.90 14.14 20.41
CA MET A 171 -2.81 13.50 21.17
C MET A 171 -1.72 12.90 20.26
N ALA A 172 -2.06 12.50 19.04
CA ALA A 172 -1.10 11.92 18.09
C ALA A 172 -0.22 12.97 17.38
N ARG A 173 -0.60 14.24 17.37
CA ARG A 173 0.14 15.33 16.68
C ARG A 173 1.62 15.42 17.05
N PRO A 174 2.02 15.35 18.33
CA PRO A 174 3.43 15.40 18.71
C PRO A 174 4.26 14.24 18.14
N PHE A 175 3.61 13.14 17.77
CA PHE A 175 4.24 11.92 17.25
C PHE A 175 4.17 11.80 15.73
N TYR A 176 3.72 12.85 15.02
CA TYR A 176 3.51 12.86 13.59
C TYR A 176 4.70 12.28 12.80
N GLY A 177 5.92 12.74 13.07
CA GLY A 177 7.14 12.27 12.40
C GLY A 177 7.42 10.77 12.67
N HIS A 178 7.18 10.31 13.90
CA HIS A 178 7.34 8.89 14.25
C HIS A 178 6.30 8.01 13.54
N ILE A 179 5.04 8.45 13.53
CA ILE A 179 3.93 7.75 12.84
C ILE A 179 4.23 7.66 11.34
N LYS A 180 4.66 8.78 10.72
CA LYS A 180 5.07 8.83 9.32
C LYS A 180 6.18 7.82 9.02
N ALA A 181 7.26 7.81 9.83
CA ALA A 181 8.38 6.89 9.62
C ALA A 181 7.95 5.41 9.72
N LYS A 182 7.05 5.08 10.67
CA LYS A 182 6.49 3.74 10.80
C LYS A 182 5.61 3.35 9.61
N GLN A 183 4.80 4.28 9.12
CA GLN A 183 4.00 4.07 7.91
C GLN A 183 4.89 3.85 6.68
N ASP A 184 5.94 4.67 6.49
CA ASP A 184 6.88 4.51 5.37
C ASP A 184 7.56 3.14 5.40
N GLN A 185 8.03 2.71 6.59
CA GLN A 185 8.62 1.37 6.77
C GLN A 185 7.62 0.26 6.42
N PHE A 186 6.37 0.37 6.89
CA PHE A 186 5.34 -0.61 6.61
C PHE A 186 4.99 -0.68 5.12
N ILE A 187 4.79 0.47 4.47
CA ILE A 187 4.51 0.55 3.03
C ILE A 187 5.67 -0.03 2.22
N ALA A 188 6.92 0.35 2.52
CA ALA A 188 8.11 -0.17 1.85
C ALA A 188 8.23 -1.70 2.01
N TYR A 189 7.91 -2.23 3.20
CA TYR A 189 7.92 -3.65 3.48
C TYR A 189 6.85 -4.39 2.66
N ILE A 190 5.59 -3.94 2.70
CA ILE A 190 4.48 -4.58 1.98
C ILE A 190 4.71 -4.54 0.47
N THR A 191 5.00 -3.36 -0.07
CA THR A 191 5.20 -3.20 -1.52
C THR A 191 6.45 -3.92 -2.01
N GLY A 192 7.52 -3.92 -1.21
CA GLY A 192 8.74 -4.66 -1.50
C GLY A 192 8.52 -6.16 -1.59
N ASN A 193 7.77 -6.74 -0.66
CA ASN A 193 7.47 -8.17 -0.66
C ASN A 193 6.52 -8.56 -1.80
N ILE A 194 5.46 -7.75 -2.06
CA ILE A 194 4.58 -7.97 -3.21
C ILE A 194 5.36 -7.92 -4.53
N ALA A 195 6.27 -6.96 -4.69
CA ALA A 195 7.11 -6.89 -5.87
C ALA A 195 8.06 -8.10 -5.98
N SER A 196 8.60 -8.58 -4.86
CA SER A 196 9.51 -9.74 -4.85
C SER A 196 8.81 -11.03 -5.29
N PHE A 197 7.60 -11.31 -4.79
CA PHE A 197 6.89 -12.48 -5.28
C PHE A 197 6.30 -12.28 -6.68
N GLY A 198 5.97 -11.04 -7.07
CA GLY A 198 5.62 -10.71 -8.45
C GLY A 198 6.77 -10.98 -9.42
N GLU A 199 8.00 -10.60 -9.07
CA GLU A 199 9.21 -10.92 -9.84
C GLU A 199 9.41 -12.44 -9.92
N ALA A 200 9.25 -13.16 -8.80
CA ALA A 200 9.36 -14.62 -8.79
C ALA A 200 8.27 -15.29 -9.64
N ALA A 201 7.04 -14.80 -9.63
CA ALA A 201 5.97 -15.30 -10.50
C ALA A 201 6.25 -15.04 -12.00
N ASP A 202 6.97 -13.97 -12.33
CA ASP A 202 7.40 -13.70 -13.71
C ASP A 202 8.53 -14.62 -14.15
N LEU A 203 9.46 -14.97 -13.26
CA LEU A 203 10.65 -15.77 -13.55
C LEU A 203 10.39 -17.28 -13.47
N ALA A 204 9.63 -17.73 -12.49
CA ALA A 204 9.38 -19.13 -12.20
C ALA A 204 7.92 -19.39 -11.80
N PRO A 205 6.95 -19.19 -12.71
CA PRO A 205 5.53 -19.28 -12.39
C PRO A 205 5.11 -20.66 -11.87
N ARG A 206 5.78 -21.74 -12.30
CA ARG A 206 5.47 -23.12 -11.86
C ARG A 206 5.82 -23.38 -10.39
N ASP A 207 6.85 -22.74 -9.87
CA ASP A 207 7.26 -22.93 -8.47
C ASP A 207 6.20 -22.40 -7.49
N PHE A 208 5.57 -21.27 -7.83
CA PHE A 208 4.44 -20.76 -7.05
C PHE A 208 3.20 -21.64 -7.17
N LEU A 209 2.95 -22.17 -8.35
CA LEU A 209 1.82 -23.07 -8.57
C LEU A 209 1.90 -24.30 -7.66
N GLU A 210 3.06 -24.93 -7.57
CA GLU A 210 3.27 -26.09 -6.69
C GLU A 210 3.08 -25.73 -5.20
N ARG A 211 3.54 -24.55 -4.78
CA ARG A 211 3.36 -24.07 -3.40
C ARG A 211 1.89 -23.80 -3.08
N LEU A 212 1.15 -23.16 -3.98
CA LEU A 212 -0.28 -22.90 -3.81
C LEU A 212 -1.11 -24.19 -3.74
N ARG A 213 -0.73 -25.23 -4.51
CA ARG A 213 -1.35 -26.55 -4.42
C ARG A 213 -1.20 -27.18 -3.03
N GLN A 214 -0.03 -27.00 -2.41
CA GLN A 214 0.22 -27.52 -1.05
C GLN A 214 -0.63 -26.81 0.03
N GLU A 215 -1.02 -25.55 -0.18
CA GLU A 215 -1.87 -24.81 0.76
C GLU A 215 -3.33 -25.27 0.76
N GLY A 216 -3.80 -25.89 -0.34
CA GLY A 216 -5.18 -26.36 -0.48
C GLY A 216 -6.20 -25.26 -0.77
N ASP A 217 -5.79 -24.03 -1.01
CA ASP A 217 -6.67 -22.93 -1.46
C ASP A 217 -6.88 -23.03 -2.98
N THR A 218 -7.85 -23.86 -3.37
CA THR A 218 -8.16 -24.15 -4.77
C THR A 218 -8.53 -22.91 -5.57
N ALA A 219 -9.23 -21.94 -4.97
CA ALA A 219 -9.63 -20.74 -5.69
C ALA A 219 -8.45 -19.79 -5.96
N SER A 220 -7.49 -19.65 -5.04
CA SER A 220 -6.24 -18.91 -5.32
C SER A 220 -5.38 -19.63 -6.34
N LEU A 221 -5.41 -20.97 -6.35
CA LEU A 221 -4.73 -21.79 -7.35
C LEU A 221 -5.30 -21.55 -8.75
N ASP A 222 -6.64 -21.63 -8.91
CA ASP A 222 -7.31 -21.41 -10.18
C ASP A 222 -7.05 -20.00 -10.72
N GLU A 223 -7.10 -18.99 -9.85
CA GLU A 223 -6.75 -17.60 -10.22
C GLU A 223 -5.31 -17.50 -10.71
N TYR A 224 -4.37 -18.14 -10.00
CA TYR A 224 -2.96 -18.11 -10.37
C TYR A 224 -2.71 -18.81 -11.71
N GLU A 225 -3.29 -20.00 -11.94
CA GLU A 225 -3.19 -20.71 -13.21
C GLU A 225 -3.74 -19.88 -14.38
N ALA A 226 -4.88 -19.25 -14.20
CA ALA A 226 -5.47 -18.39 -15.23
C ALA A 226 -4.59 -17.19 -15.59
N LEU A 227 -3.87 -16.62 -14.63
CA LEU A 227 -3.09 -15.39 -14.82
C LEU A 227 -1.63 -15.65 -15.25
N PHE A 228 -1.03 -16.73 -14.79
CA PHE A 228 0.40 -17.02 -14.94
C PHE A 228 0.70 -18.39 -15.55
N GLY A 229 -0.28 -19.30 -15.60
CA GLY A 229 -0.10 -20.70 -16.04
C GLY A 229 0.09 -20.89 -17.54
N SER A 230 -0.27 -19.91 -18.38
CA SER A 230 -0.31 -20.04 -19.84
C SER A 230 1.03 -19.75 -20.56
N ARG A 231 2.15 -19.67 -19.85
CA ARG A 231 3.47 -19.52 -20.49
C ARG A 231 4.14 -20.87 -20.63
N PRO A 232 4.42 -21.29 -21.90
CA PRO A 232 5.23 -22.47 -22.15
C PRO A 232 6.65 -22.30 -21.65
#